data_af3aaf4dceab68ecef14c7b967ab0b9b
#
_entry.id   af3aaf4dceab68ecef14c7b967ab0b9b
#
_cell.length_a   1.000
_cell.length_b   1.000
_cell.length_c   1.000
_cell.angle_alpha   90.00
_cell.angle_beta   90.00
_cell.angle_gamma   90.00
#
_symmetry.space_group_name_H-M   'P 1'
#
loop_
_entity.id
_entity.type
_entity.pdbx_description
1 polymer ?
#
loop_
_entity_poly.entity_id
_entity_poly.type
_entity_poly.pdbx_seq_one_letter_code
_entity_poly.pdbx_strand_id
1 'polypeptide(L)'
;LEKICACETYESGVFICRQNTYSEKLYVIEDGLVAIILEPGPLSQRQLQAVSNFQTFGWEALIPPHLRTDSAKTIEKTTLLSFNGQELIDLFKKDPQMGCIVYQNVARVVASRLQSSFMQLLGVCSQD
;
A
#
# COMPACT_ATOMS: atom_id res chain seq x y z
N LEU A 1 -17.92 -5.69 -4.76
CA LEU A 1 -16.47 -5.80 -4.56
C LEU A 1 -15.91 -7.18 -4.84
N GLU A 2 -16.65 -8.24 -4.50
CA GLU A 2 -16.16 -9.60 -4.70
C GLU A 2 -15.83 -9.93 -6.16
N LYS A 3 -16.51 -9.31 -7.11
CA LYS A 3 -16.30 -9.55 -8.54
C LYS A 3 -15.03 -8.95 -9.09
N ILE A 4 -14.43 -7.97 -8.37
CA ILE A 4 -13.22 -7.27 -8.82
C ILE A 4 -12.04 -7.55 -7.91
N CYS A 5 -12.18 -8.54 -7.04
CA CYS A 5 -11.20 -8.92 -6.04
C CYS A 5 -10.53 -10.24 -6.45
N ALA A 6 -9.22 -10.29 -6.33
CA ALA A 6 -8.45 -11.52 -6.50
C ALA A 6 -7.69 -11.82 -5.22
N CYS A 7 -7.52 -13.11 -4.91
CA CYS A 7 -6.75 -13.55 -3.75
C CYS A 7 -5.34 -13.93 -4.21
N GLU A 8 -4.33 -13.41 -3.53
CA GLU A 8 -2.91 -13.67 -3.84
C GLU A 8 -2.19 -14.06 -2.56
N THR A 9 -1.26 -15.01 -2.67
CA THR A 9 -0.44 -15.45 -1.54
C THR A 9 1.03 -15.31 -1.90
N TYR A 10 1.80 -14.75 -0.96
CA TYR A 10 3.23 -14.52 -1.10
C TYR A 10 3.97 -15.14 0.07
N GLU A 11 5.10 -15.80 -0.21
CA GLU A 11 5.99 -16.26 0.84
C GLU A 11 6.67 -15.08 1.53
N SER A 12 7.33 -15.34 2.65
CA SER A 12 8.12 -14.35 3.39
C SER A 12 9.26 -13.80 2.52
N GLY A 13 9.56 -12.52 2.65
CA GLY A 13 10.71 -11.89 2.01
C GLY A 13 10.53 -11.58 0.54
N VAL A 14 9.30 -11.50 0.04
CA VAL A 14 8.99 -11.26 -1.38
C VAL A 14 8.51 -9.83 -1.58
N PHE A 15 9.03 -9.15 -2.58
CA PHE A 15 8.48 -7.86 -3.00
C PHE A 15 7.17 -8.07 -3.73
N ILE A 16 6.10 -7.49 -3.20
CA ILE A 16 4.79 -7.48 -3.85
C ILE A 16 4.77 -6.40 -4.94
N CYS A 17 5.38 -5.27 -4.65
CA CYS A 17 5.51 -4.16 -5.60
C CYS A 17 6.75 -3.34 -5.26
N ARG A 18 7.23 -2.59 -6.24
CA ARG A 18 8.45 -1.80 -6.13
C ARG A 18 8.17 -0.32 -6.36
N GLN A 19 8.91 0.50 -5.63
CA GLN A 19 8.93 1.95 -5.77
C GLN A 19 9.19 2.37 -7.21
N ASN A 20 8.55 3.43 -7.66
CA ASN A 20 8.69 4.01 -9.01
C ASN A 20 8.16 3.13 -10.14
N THR A 21 7.37 2.10 -9.83
CA THR A 21 6.66 1.32 -10.84
C THR A 21 5.20 1.76 -10.92
N TYR A 22 4.54 1.44 -12.04
CA TYR A 22 3.13 1.75 -12.22
C TYR A 22 2.26 0.94 -11.25
N SER A 23 1.30 1.60 -10.62
CA SER A 23 0.42 0.98 -9.63
C SER A 23 -0.93 0.66 -10.25
N GLU A 24 -1.16 -0.62 -10.54
CA GLU A 24 -2.45 -1.10 -11.07
C GLU A 24 -3.40 -1.54 -9.98
N LYS A 25 -2.89 -1.97 -8.84
CA LYS A 25 -3.66 -2.67 -7.81
C LYS A 25 -3.56 -2.03 -6.45
N LEU A 26 -4.70 -1.97 -5.78
CA LEU A 26 -4.80 -1.70 -4.35
C LEU A 26 -4.88 -3.04 -3.63
N TYR A 27 -4.21 -3.16 -2.50
CA TYR A 27 -4.15 -4.41 -1.73
C TYR A 27 -4.73 -4.24 -0.34
N VAL A 28 -5.43 -5.28 0.12
CA VAL A 28 -5.87 -5.40 1.51
C VAL A 28 -5.27 -6.69 2.07
N ILE A 29 -4.60 -6.60 3.21
CA ILE A 29 -4.02 -7.79 3.84
C ILE A 29 -5.13 -8.58 4.52
N GLU A 30 -5.29 -9.84 4.12
CA GLU A 30 -6.20 -10.76 4.78
C GLU A 30 -5.52 -11.40 5.99
N ASP A 31 -4.27 -11.84 5.82
CA ASP A 31 -3.49 -12.45 6.88
C ASP A 31 -2.01 -12.32 6.56
N GLY A 32 -1.24 -11.70 7.45
CA GLY A 32 0.19 -11.57 7.27
C GLY A 32 0.76 -10.24 7.74
N LEU A 33 1.96 -9.95 7.26
CA LEU A 33 2.70 -8.75 7.64
C LEU A 33 3.57 -8.30 6.48
N VAL A 34 3.45 -7.01 6.12
CA VAL A 34 4.15 -6.41 4.98
C VAL A 34 4.89 -5.17 5.43
N ALA A 35 6.16 -5.06 5.07
CA ALA A 35 6.96 -3.86 5.29
C ALA A 35 6.76 -2.89 4.14
N ILE A 36 6.47 -1.64 4.47
CA ILE A 36 6.46 -0.53 3.52
C ILE A 36 7.84 0.10 3.56
N ILE A 37 8.53 0.07 2.44
CA ILE A 37 9.95 0.37 2.35
C ILE A 37 10.18 1.52 1.38
N LEU A 38 11.03 2.46 1.78
CA LEU A 38 11.54 3.50 0.91
C LEU A 38 12.95 3.11 0.49
N GLU A 39 13.21 3.17 -0.81
CA GLU A 39 14.51 2.84 -1.38
C GLU A 39 15.14 4.10 -1.97
N PRO A 40 15.88 4.90 -1.14
CA PRO A 40 16.47 6.15 -1.63
C PRO A 40 17.64 5.94 -2.58
N GLY A 41 18.22 4.73 -2.60
CA GLY A 41 19.31 4.37 -3.50
C GLY A 41 19.35 2.87 -3.70
N PRO A 42 20.19 2.39 -4.65
CA PRO A 42 20.17 0.97 -5.05
C PRO A 42 20.52 -0.01 -3.93
N LEU A 43 21.29 0.42 -2.93
CA LEU A 43 21.73 -0.43 -1.83
C LEU A 43 21.15 -0.02 -0.48
N SER A 44 20.17 0.87 -0.50
CA SER A 44 19.61 1.44 0.73
C SER A 44 18.13 1.15 0.81
N GLN A 45 17.67 0.67 1.97
CA GLN A 45 16.26 0.43 2.24
C GLN A 45 15.93 0.98 3.62
N ARG A 46 14.79 1.66 3.72
CA ARG A 46 14.29 2.17 4.99
C ARG A 46 12.84 1.75 5.15
N GLN A 47 12.57 1.01 6.20
CA GLN A 47 11.20 0.64 6.51
C GLN A 47 10.48 1.84 7.13
N LEU A 48 9.40 2.27 6.49
CA LEU A 48 8.57 3.35 6.99
C LEU A 48 7.51 2.84 7.97
N GLN A 49 6.87 1.73 7.63
CA GLN A 49 5.77 1.14 8.40
C GLN A 49 5.74 -0.35 8.16
N ALA A 50 5.06 -1.06 9.05
CA ALA A 50 4.62 -2.43 8.82
C ALA A 50 3.09 -2.41 8.80
N VAL A 51 2.49 -3.05 7.82
CA VAL A 51 1.04 -3.17 7.69
C VAL A 51 0.63 -4.62 7.89
N SER A 52 -0.46 -4.82 8.59
CA SER A 52 -0.93 -6.14 9.00
C SER A 52 -2.39 -6.37 8.59
N ASN A 53 -3.03 -7.37 9.18
CA ASN A 53 -4.38 -7.80 8.81
C ASN A 53 -5.36 -6.63 8.74
N PHE A 54 -6.12 -6.61 7.63
CA PHE A 54 -7.18 -5.65 7.32
C PHE A 54 -6.68 -4.23 7.02
N GLN A 55 -5.37 -4.04 6.94
CA GLN A 55 -4.79 -2.78 6.49
C GLN A 55 -4.52 -2.82 4.98
N THR A 56 -4.37 -1.64 4.38
CA THR A 56 -4.23 -1.49 2.93
C THR A 56 -2.89 -0.89 2.55
N PHE A 57 -2.46 -1.21 1.33
CA PHE A 57 -1.34 -0.52 0.69
C PHE A 57 -1.58 -0.52 -0.83
N GLY A 58 -0.76 0.24 -1.56
CA GLY A 58 -0.94 0.38 -3.01
C GLY A 58 -2.01 1.41 -3.39
N TRP A 59 -2.24 2.39 -2.53
CA TRP A 59 -3.24 3.45 -2.73
C TRP A 59 -3.03 4.23 -4.02
N GLU A 60 -1.82 4.23 -4.57
CA GLU A 60 -1.50 4.93 -5.82
C GLU A 60 -2.32 4.40 -7.00
N ALA A 61 -2.86 3.19 -6.90
CA ALA A 61 -3.74 2.64 -7.93
C ALA A 61 -4.98 3.51 -8.16
N LEU A 62 -5.38 4.30 -7.15
CA LEU A 62 -6.54 5.18 -7.21
C LEU A 62 -6.20 6.63 -7.54
N ILE A 63 -4.94 7.02 -7.45
CA ILE A 63 -4.52 8.43 -7.52
C ILE A 63 -3.53 8.63 -8.67
N PRO A 64 -3.87 9.44 -9.68
CA PRO A 64 -2.89 9.77 -10.73
C PRO A 64 -1.66 10.45 -10.10
N PRO A 65 -0.47 10.20 -10.62
CA PRO A 65 -0.12 9.50 -11.85
C PRO A 65 0.04 7.97 -11.71
N HIS A 66 -0.47 7.37 -10.66
CA HIS A 66 -0.42 5.93 -10.41
C HIS A 66 1.01 5.38 -10.31
N LEU A 67 1.90 6.17 -9.76
CA LEU A 67 3.29 5.79 -9.58
C LEU A 67 3.54 5.44 -8.12
N ARG A 68 4.09 4.27 -7.85
CA ARG A 68 4.32 3.81 -6.48
C ARG A 68 5.36 4.67 -5.80
N THR A 69 5.00 5.19 -4.63
CA THR A 69 5.89 6.06 -3.83
C THR A 69 6.81 5.25 -2.95
N ASP A 70 6.48 3.99 -2.70
CA ASP A 70 7.27 3.09 -1.86
C ASP A 70 7.15 1.66 -2.35
N SER A 71 7.96 0.76 -1.79
CA SER A 71 7.93 -0.66 -2.07
C SER A 71 7.22 -1.40 -0.94
N ALA A 72 6.66 -2.55 -1.24
CA ALA A 72 6.03 -3.42 -0.25
C ALA A 72 6.67 -4.80 -0.32
N LYS A 73 7.18 -5.27 0.80
CA LYS A 73 7.89 -6.54 0.92
C LYS A 73 7.32 -7.33 2.09
N THR A 74 6.99 -8.60 1.87
CA THR A 74 6.47 -9.43 2.94
C THR A 74 7.51 -9.67 4.01
N ILE A 75 7.10 -9.55 5.27
CA ILE A 75 7.91 -9.91 6.43
C ILE A 75 7.67 -11.38 6.77
N GLU A 76 6.43 -11.82 6.64
CA GLU A 76 6.04 -13.22 6.82
C GLU A 76 5.12 -13.62 5.67
N LYS A 77 4.77 -14.90 5.57
CA LYS A 77 3.84 -15.38 4.56
C LYS A 77 2.54 -14.60 4.65
N THR A 78 2.08 -14.05 3.53
CA THR A 78 0.98 -13.11 3.50
C THR A 78 -0.03 -13.48 2.43
N THR A 79 -1.30 -13.46 2.80
CA THR A 79 -2.43 -13.59 1.89
C THR A 79 -3.09 -12.23 1.73
N LEU A 80 -3.28 -11.81 0.49
CA LEU A 80 -3.81 -10.51 0.13
C LEU A 80 -5.07 -10.65 -0.70
N LEU A 81 -5.92 -9.64 -0.60
CA LEU A 81 -6.96 -9.35 -1.59
C LEU A 81 -6.44 -8.21 -2.45
N SER A 82 -6.45 -8.40 -3.77
CA SER A 82 -6.03 -7.37 -4.71
C SER A 82 -7.22 -6.85 -5.50
N PHE A 83 -7.26 -5.55 -5.73
CA PHE A 83 -8.32 -4.86 -6.45
C PHE A 83 -7.69 -4.05 -7.58
N ASN A 84 -8.21 -4.22 -8.79
CA ASN A 84 -7.79 -3.37 -9.91
C ASN A 84 -8.26 -1.94 -9.67
N GLY A 85 -7.34 -0.98 -9.73
CA GLY A 85 -7.63 0.42 -9.42
C GLY A 85 -8.64 1.04 -10.36
N GLN A 86 -8.56 0.75 -11.66
CA GLN A 86 -9.49 1.31 -12.62
C GLN A 86 -10.91 0.76 -12.41
N GLU A 87 -11.03 -0.52 -12.10
CA GLU A 87 -12.33 -1.12 -11.81
C GLU A 87 -12.94 -0.52 -10.55
N LEU A 88 -12.11 -0.23 -9.53
CA LEU A 88 -12.59 0.46 -8.33
C LEU A 88 -13.07 1.88 -8.66
N ILE A 89 -12.31 2.63 -9.44
CA ILE A 89 -12.70 3.98 -9.84
C ILE A 89 -14.02 3.96 -10.58
N ASP A 90 -14.20 3.01 -11.49
CA ASP A 90 -15.45 2.87 -12.23
C ASP A 90 -16.61 2.53 -11.30
N LEU A 91 -16.37 1.67 -10.31
CA LEU A 91 -17.38 1.35 -9.30
C LEU A 91 -17.77 2.58 -8.48
N PHE A 92 -16.81 3.43 -8.11
CA PHE A 92 -17.07 4.64 -7.33
C PHE A 92 -17.90 5.66 -8.10
N LYS A 93 -17.84 5.67 -9.42
CA LYS A 93 -18.72 6.50 -10.25
C LYS A 93 -20.18 6.06 -10.14
N LYS A 94 -20.40 4.79 -9.92
CA LYS A 94 -21.74 4.22 -9.73
C LYS A 94 -22.19 4.29 -8.27
N ASP A 95 -21.27 4.31 -7.33
CA ASP A 95 -21.51 4.38 -5.90
C ASP A 95 -20.60 5.42 -5.26
N PRO A 96 -20.95 6.72 -5.38
CA PRO A 96 -20.10 7.79 -4.86
C PRO A 96 -19.92 7.74 -3.34
N GLN A 97 -20.89 7.20 -2.62
CA GLN A 97 -20.80 7.09 -1.16
C GLN A 97 -19.69 6.11 -0.77
N MET A 98 -19.61 4.97 -1.45
CA MET A 98 -18.52 4.01 -1.27
C MET A 98 -17.18 4.65 -1.62
N GLY A 99 -17.13 5.38 -2.74
CA GLY A 99 -15.93 6.10 -3.16
C GLY A 99 -15.44 7.08 -2.10
N CYS A 100 -16.36 7.83 -1.52
CA CYS A 100 -16.05 8.78 -0.45
C CYS A 100 -15.39 8.08 0.74
N ILE A 101 -15.94 6.97 1.17
CA ILE A 101 -15.40 6.19 2.31
C ILE A 101 -14.00 5.66 1.99
N VAL A 102 -13.82 5.11 0.81
CA VAL A 102 -12.52 4.55 0.41
C VAL A 102 -11.46 5.65 0.32
N TYR A 103 -11.78 6.78 -0.31
CA TYR A 103 -10.83 7.90 -0.43
C TYR A 103 -10.50 8.51 0.93
N GLN A 104 -11.43 8.53 1.88
CA GLN A 104 -11.12 8.95 3.25
C GLN A 104 -10.11 8.02 3.90
N ASN A 105 -10.26 6.72 3.70
CA ASN A 105 -9.31 5.72 4.21
C ASN A 105 -7.95 5.86 3.53
N VAL A 106 -7.92 6.10 2.24
CA VAL A 106 -6.68 6.39 1.50
C VAL A 106 -6.00 7.63 2.09
N ALA A 107 -6.75 8.68 2.35
CA ALA A 107 -6.19 9.90 2.94
C ALA A 107 -5.55 9.64 4.30
N ARG A 108 -6.16 8.80 5.13
CA ARG A 108 -5.56 8.41 6.43
C ARG A 108 -4.25 7.66 6.25
N VAL A 109 -4.21 6.74 5.30
CA VAL A 109 -3.00 5.96 5.01
C VAL A 109 -1.88 6.89 4.53
N VAL A 110 -2.21 7.79 3.61
CA VAL A 110 -1.23 8.76 3.07
C VAL A 110 -0.72 9.68 4.18
N ALA A 111 -1.60 10.18 5.04
CA ALA A 111 -1.20 11.03 6.16
C ALA A 111 -0.27 10.29 7.12
N SER A 112 -0.57 9.03 7.41
CA SER A 112 0.27 8.18 8.27
C SER A 112 1.65 7.96 7.65
N ARG A 113 1.71 7.70 6.34
CA ARG A 113 2.97 7.53 5.62
C ARG A 113 3.79 8.79 5.59
N LEU A 114 3.13 9.93 5.40
CA LEU A 114 3.79 11.24 5.41
C LEU A 114 4.41 11.51 6.78
N GLN A 115 3.68 11.23 7.85
CA GLN A 115 4.20 11.39 9.21
C GLN A 115 5.40 10.48 9.46
N SER A 116 5.33 9.21 9.05
CA SER A 116 6.44 8.27 9.17
C SER A 116 7.66 8.74 8.40
N SER A 117 7.46 9.29 7.20
CA SER A 117 8.55 9.83 6.38
C SER A 117 9.21 11.03 7.04
N PHE A 118 8.44 11.93 7.63
CA PHE A 118 8.98 13.06 8.39
C PHE A 118 9.81 12.59 9.59
N MET A 119 9.30 11.59 10.32
CA MET A 119 10.04 11.04 11.47
C MET A 119 11.35 10.41 11.02
N GLN A 120 11.36 9.68 9.92
CA GLN A 120 12.58 9.11 9.35
C GLN A 120 13.57 10.20 8.95
N LEU A 121 13.08 11.26 8.29
CA LEU A 121 13.92 12.35 7.84
C LEU A 121 14.58 13.10 9.00
N LEU A 122 13.83 13.28 10.09
CA LEU A 122 14.33 13.94 11.30
C LEU A 122 15.17 13.02 12.18
N GLY A 123 15.21 11.72 11.88
CA GLY A 123 15.94 10.74 12.67
C GLY A 123 15.28 10.37 13.98
N VAL A 124 14.04 10.78 14.23
CA VAL A 124 13.36 10.53 15.50
C VAL A 124 13.09 9.05 15.70
N CYS A 125 12.66 8.35 14.66
CA CYS A 125 12.35 6.91 14.74
C CYS A 125 13.59 6.06 14.98
N SER A 126 14.77 6.53 14.56
CA SER A 126 16.01 5.77 14.69
C SER A 126 16.58 5.81 16.11
N GLN A 127 16.00 6.61 17.00
CA GLN A 127 16.43 6.72 18.39
C GLN A 127 15.77 5.68 19.30
N ASP A 128 14.78 5.02 18.80
CA ASP A 128 14.06 3.98 19.52
C ASP A 128 14.69 2.60 19.29
#